data_f5f515b3a00a96b2301ebc69d638d360
#
_entry.id   f5f515b3a00a96b2301ebc69d638d360
#
_cell.length_a   1.000
_cell.length_b   1.000
_cell.length_c   1.000
_cell.angle_alpha   90.00
_cell.angle_beta   90.00
_cell.angle_gamma   90.00
#
_symmetry.space_group_name_H-M   'P 1'
#
loop_
_entity.id
_entity.type
_entity.pdbx_description
1 polymer ?
#
loop_
_entity_poly.entity_id
_entity_poly.type
_entity_poly.pdbx_seq_one_letter_code
_entity_poly.pdbx_strand_id
1 'polypeptide(L)'
;TKITGSDNDTIIYGANGTYEIYYEAISNGKIVTSDIFTVTVTNVFDEWMGLFTGAKDKADADATKAWGFREVKWGSVCNMGAHGGWKYTSSGYTPESNFAWWGSVNLAQAGDQKIVFEIQGTKVKTYDKSGNLMNEGTFGFDRDQPEDLVQGRLTTNIPVIGSNYDDLGQSKGKDNVFWILTLTDEYITLYHPQKYTGGGDWDDYGWYVYYESKE
;
A
#
# COMPACT_ATOMS: atom_id res chain seq x y z
N THR A 1 9.08 -5.83 -9.87
CA THR A 1 7.86 -5.01 -10.10
C THR A 1 7.43 -5.18 -11.55
N LYS A 2 6.17 -5.48 -11.78
CA LYS A 2 5.61 -5.52 -13.13
C LYS A 2 4.98 -4.17 -13.43
N ILE A 3 5.52 -3.46 -14.42
CA ILE A 3 4.97 -2.20 -14.91
C ILE A 3 4.28 -2.51 -16.24
N THR A 4 3.01 -2.17 -16.36
CA THR A 4 2.27 -2.29 -17.63
C THR A 4 2.08 -0.90 -18.19
N GLY A 5 2.72 -0.59 -19.28
CA GLY A 5 2.72 0.74 -19.86
C GLY A 5 2.89 0.75 -21.38
N SER A 6 3.07 1.94 -21.92
CA SER A 6 3.38 2.20 -23.32
C SER A 6 4.88 1.96 -23.60
N ASP A 7 5.29 2.14 -24.84
CA ASP A 7 6.65 1.96 -25.34
C ASP A 7 7.71 2.83 -24.63
N ASN A 8 7.29 3.72 -23.75
CA ASN A 8 8.16 4.65 -23.05
C ASN A 8 7.70 4.80 -21.60
N ASP A 9 8.38 4.12 -20.69
CA ASP A 9 8.03 4.10 -19.28
C ASP A 9 9.20 4.56 -18.43
N THR A 10 8.91 5.20 -17.28
CA THR A 10 9.93 5.70 -16.35
C THR A 10 9.94 4.83 -15.11
N ILE A 11 11.09 4.25 -14.79
CA ILE A 11 11.29 3.49 -13.54
C ILE A 11 12.03 4.37 -12.54
N ILE A 12 11.43 4.55 -11.37
CA ILE A 12 12.05 5.29 -10.26
C ILE A 12 12.55 4.29 -9.22
N TYR A 13 13.83 4.41 -8.89
CA TYR A 13 14.47 3.59 -7.87
C TYR A 13 14.60 4.39 -6.57
N GLY A 14 13.95 3.94 -5.52
CA GLY A 14 13.95 4.59 -4.19
C GLY A 14 15.11 4.17 -3.28
N ALA A 15 15.92 3.19 -3.67
CA ALA A 15 17.00 2.66 -2.86
C ALA A 15 18.21 2.25 -3.71
N ASN A 16 19.38 2.16 -3.06
CA ASN A 16 20.55 1.56 -3.67
C ASN A 16 20.33 0.08 -3.93
N GLY A 17 20.88 -0.43 -5.01
CA GLY A 17 20.77 -1.84 -5.34
C GLY A 17 21.13 -2.15 -6.78
N THR A 18 21.19 -3.44 -7.08
CA THR A 18 21.31 -3.93 -8.44
C THR A 18 19.96 -4.53 -8.84
N TYR A 19 19.38 -4.00 -9.90
CA TYR A 19 18.04 -4.34 -10.38
C TYR A 19 18.15 -5.01 -11.75
N GLU A 20 17.42 -6.08 -11.94
CA GLU A 20 17.24 -6.74 -13.22
C GLU A 20 15.93 -6.27 -13.85
N ILE A 21 16.02 -5.80 -15.09
CA ILE A 21 14.88 -5.29 -15.86
C ILE A 21 14.76 -6.11 -17.12
N TYR A 22 13.55 -6.51 -17.44
CA TYR A 22 13.22 -7.14 -18.70
C TYR A 22 11.80 -6.72 -19.15
N TYR A 23 11.54 -6.84 -20.43
CA TYR A 23 10.23 -6.59 -21.02
C TYR A 23 9.50 -7.89 -21.29
N GLU A 24 8.21 -7.89 -21.05
CA GLU A 24 7.32 -8.96 -21.48
C GLU A 24 6.30 -8.38 -22.48
N ALA A 25 6.24 -8.95 -23.65
CA ALA A 25 5.21 -8.65 -24.65
C ALA A 25 4.25 -9.83 -24.78
N ILE A 26 2.96 -9.54 -24.82
CA ILE A 26 1.91 -10.54 -24.99
C ILE A 26 1.27 -10.31 -26.37
N SER A 27 1.38 -11.31 -27.25
CA SER A 27 0.74 -11.30 -28.55
C SER A 27 0.11 -12.66 -28.85
N ASN A 28 -1.16 -12.67 -29.22
CA ASN A 28 -1.90 -13.90 -29.55
C ASN A 28 -1.78 -15.02 -28.51
N GLY A 29 -1.78 -14.65 -27.22
CA GLY A 29 -1.66 -15.62 -26.11
C GLY A 29 -0.24 -16.15 -25.88
N LYS A 30 0.76 -15.63 -26.58
CA LYS A 30 2.17 -15.95 -26.35
C LYS A 30 2.84 -14.81 -25.60
N ILE A 31 3.66 -15.18 -24.61
CA ILE A 31 4.52 -14.26 -23.87
C ILE A 31 5.93 -14.37 -24.47
N VAL A 32 6.51 -13.23 -24.81
CA VAL A 32 7.90 -13.10 -25.23
C VAL A 32 8.60 -12.19 -24.24
N THR A 33 9.71 -12.66 -23.70
CA THR A 33 10.52 -11.91 -22.74
C THR A 33 11.82 -11.44 -23.40
N SER A 34 12.20 -10.19 -23.16
CA SER A 34 13.49 -9.65 -23.64
C SER A 34 14.67 -10.25 -22.85
N ASP A 35 15.88 -9.95 -23.32
CA ASP A 35 17.07 -10.10 -22.49
C ASP A 35 16.96 -9.28 -21.20
N ILE A 36 17.69 -9.70 -20.16
CA ILE A 36 17.75 -9.02 -18.88
C ILE A 36 18.77 -7.89 -18.93
N PHE A 37 18.35 -6.70 -18.55
CA PHE A 37 19.23 -5.56 -18.31
C PHE A 37 19.52 -5.43 -16.82
N THR A 38 20.77 -5.27 -16.47
CA THR A 38 21.18 -4.99 -15.09
C THR A 38 21.44 -3.52 -14.91
N VAL A 39 20.74 -2.91 -13.95
CA VAL A 39 20.94 -1.50 -13.56
C VAL A 39 21.43 -1.46 -12.13
N THR A 40 22.59 -0.84 -11.91
CA THR A 40 23.10 -0.58 -10.56
C THR A 40 22.80 0.85 -10.16
N VAL A 41 22.01 1.01 -9.13
CA VAL A 41 21.65 2.28 -8.52
C VAL A 41 22.49 2.50 -7.28
N THR A 42 23.19 3.61 -7.24
CA THR A 42 24.04 3.98 -6.11
C THR A 42 23.76 5.40 -5.66
N ASN A 43 23.93 5.64 -4.37
CA ASN A 43 23.86 6.98 -3.79
C ASN A 43 22.45 7.62 -3.83
N VAL A 44 21.41 6.78 -3.85
CA VAL A 44 20.01 7.20 -3.80
C VAL A 44 19.42 6.82 -2.44
N PHE A 45 18.69 7.73 -1.85
CA PHE A 45 17.82 7.48 -0.69
C PHE A 45 16.58 8.35 -0.84
N ASP A 46 15.43 7.72 -0.78
CA ASP A 46 14.15 8.40 -0.75
C ASP A 46 13.59 8.39 0.68
N GLU A 47 13.16 9.55 1.16
CA GLU A 47 12.61 9.71 2.51
C GLU A 47 11.39 8.79 2.76
N TRP A 48 10.52 8.61 1.76
CA TRP A 48 9.38 7.69 1.91
C TRP A 48 9.83 6.25 2.01
N MET A 49 10.88 5.88 1.31
CA MET A 49 11.51 4.57 1.51
C MET A 49 11.90 4.37 2.97
N GLY A 50 12.50 5.39 3.57
CA GLY A 50 12.81 5.39 5.01
C GLY A 50 11.58 5.26 5.88
N LEU A 51 10.51 6.00 5.62
CA LEU A 51 9.27 5.92 6.39
C LEU A 51 8.67 4.51 6.33
N PHE A 52 8.59 3.88 5.14
CA PHE A 52 8.05 2.53 5.00
C PHE A 52 8.92 1.46 5.67
N THR A 53 10.24 1.55 5.51
CA THR A 53 11.18 0.47 5.87
C THR A 53 11.94 0.68 7.16
N GLY A 54 11.87 1.89 7.75
CA GLY A 54 12.64 2.27 8.91
C GLY A 54 14.11 2.65 8.60
N ALA A 55 14.51 2.65 7.33
CA ALA A 55 15.84 3.09 6.94
C ALA A 55 16.03 4.59 7.25
N LYS A 56 17.17 4.94 7.80
CA LYS A 56 17.51 6.33 8.17
C LYS A 56 18.30 7.04 7.08
N ASP A 57 19.04 6.26 6.32
CA ASP A 57 19.84 6.74 5.20
C ASP A 57 20.17 5.60 4.22
N LYS A 58 20.95 5.92 3.19
CA LYS A 58 21.37 4.98 2.16
C LYS A 58 22.28 3.84 2.62
N ALA A 59 22.83 3.91 3.83
CA ALA A 59 23.68 2.86 4.38
C ALA A 59 22.87 1.75 5.07
N ASP A 60 21.59 2.02 5.38
CA ASP A 60 20.69 1.07 6.02
C ASP A 60 20.13 0.04 5.02
N ALA A 61 21.03 -0.67 4.34
CA ALA A 61 20.66 -1.57 3.23
C ALA A 61 19.77 -2.75 3.65
N ASP A 62 19.73 -3.09 4.92
CA ASP A 62 18.96 -4.22 5.47
C ASP A 62 17.78 -3.76 6.33
N ALA A 63 17.42 -2.47 6.25
CA ALA A 63 16.33 -1.93 7.05
C ALA A 63 15.00 -2.64 6.74
N THR A 64 14.27 -2.93 7.81
CA THR A 64 12.96 -3.57 7.76
C THR A 64 12.07 -3.00 8.85
N LYS A 65 10.81 -2.74 8.53
CA LYS A 65 9.84 -2.20 9.47
C LYS A 65 8.52 -2.92 9.37
N ALA A 66 8.00 -3.31 10.53
CA ALA A 66 6.71 -3.94 10.66
C ALA A 66 5.62 -2.90 10.97
N TRP A 67 4.47 -3.08 10.33
CA TRP A 67 3.28 -2.29 10.52
C TRP A 67 2.13 -3.20 10.90
N GLY A 68 1.54 -2.97 12.06
CA GLY A 68 0.35 -3.67 12.52
C GLY A 68 -0.87 -2.76 12.47
N PHE A 69 -2.04 -3.32 12.69
CA PHE A 69 -3.25 -2.53 12.74
C PHE A 69 -3.26 -1.55 13.92
N ARG A 70 -3.76 -0.36 13.65
CA ARG A 70 -4.01 0.70 14.63
C ARG A 70 -5.51 0.88 14.81
N GLU A 71 -5.94 0.87 16.06
CA GLU A 71 -7.32 1.21 16.39
C GLU A 71 -7.53 2.73 16.33
N VAL A 72 -8.58 3.14 15.64
CA VAL A 72 -9.00 4.53 15.53
C VAL A 72 -10.38 4.71 16.16
N LYS A 73 -11.02 5.83 15.91
CA LYS A 73 -12.34 6.16 16.47
C LYS A 73 -13.32 4.98 16.32
N TRP A 74 -14.04 4.71 17.40
CA TRP A 74 -14.99 3.60 17.55
C TRP A 74 -14.40 2.20 17.43
N GLY A 75 -13.11 2.06 17.70
CA GLY A 75 -12.44 0.78 17.71
C GLY A 75 -12.17 0.19 16.33
N SER A 76 -12.24 1.00 15.29
CA SER A 76 -12.03 0.54 13.92
C SER A 76 -10.54 0.48 13.56
N VAL A 77 -10.13 -0.57 12.87
CA VAL A 77 -8.80 -0.70 12.26
C VAL A 77 -8.86 -0.69 10.74
N CYS A 78 -10.04 -0.98 10.18
CA CYS A 78 -10.36 -0.94 8.78
C CYS A 78 -11.86 -0.67 8.64
N ASN A 79 -12.24 0.22 7.74
CA ASN A 79 -13.64 0.52 7.50
C ASN A 79 -13.90 0.94 6.07
N MET A 80 -15.12 0.70 5.63
CA MET A 80 -15.63 1.21 4.39
C MET A 80 -16.11 2.64 4.59
N GLY A 81 -15.85 3.52 3.64
CA GLY A 81 -16.26 4.92 3.71
C GLY A 81 -16.32 5.60 2.35
N ALA A 82 -16.93 6.78 2.34
CA ALA A 82 -17.07 7.56 1.12
C ALA A 82 -15.72 7.97 0.54
N HIS A 83 -15.64 7.98 -0.79
CA HIS A 83 -14.55 8.60 -1.51
C HIS A 83 -14.46 10.11 -1.16
N GLY A 84 -13.26 10.60 -0.95
CA GLY A 84 -13.05 12.00 -0.59
C GLY A 84 -13.38 12.35 0.87
N GLY A 85 -13.72 11.35 1.68
CA GLY A 85 -14.02 11.57 3.07
C GLY A 85 -12.92 12.25 3.87
N TRP A 86 -11.68 12.04 3.51
CA TRP A 86 -10.51 12.72 4.09
C TRP A 86 -10.50 14.24 3.88
N LYS A 87 -11.33 14.76 2.99
CA LYS A 87 -11.45 16.21 2.72
C LYS A 87 -12.30 16.96 3.74
N TYR A 88 -13.08 16.26 4.56
CA TYR A 88 -13.96 16.87 5.56
C TYR A 88 -13.22 17.27 6.85
N THR A 89 -12.11 17.98 6.70
CA THR A 89 -11.27 18.42 7.84
C THR A 89 -11.79 19.70 8.53
N SER A 90 -12.77 20.39 7.95
CA SER A 90 -13.25 21.69 8.41
C SER A 90 -13.89 21.71 9.82
N SER A 91 -14.13 20.54 10.40
CA SER A 91 -14.71 20.39 11.74
C SER A 91 -13.77 19.71 12.73
N GLY A 92 -12.46 19.74 12.49
CA GLY A 92 -11.47 19.04 13.32
C GLY A 92 -11.47 17.53 13.14
N TYR A 93 -12.06 17.04 12.05
CA TYR A 93 -12.01 15.64 11.70
C TYR A 93 -10.74 15.30 10.94
N THR A 94 -10.13 14.18 11.29
CA THR A 94 -9.06 13.56 10.53
C THR A 94 -9.64 12.44 9.65
N PRO A 95 -8.89 11.89 8.68
CA PRO A 95 -9.33 10.71 7.95
C PRO A 95 -9.80 9.58 8.89
N GLU A 96 -9.09 9.39 10.01
CA GLU A 96 -9.37 8.38 11.00
C GLU A 96 -10.65 8.60 11.79
N SER A 97 -11.10 9.84 11.93
CA SER A 97 -12.27 10.19 12.76
C SER A 97 -13.59 10.23 12.00
N ASN A 98 -13.55 10.34 10.68
CA ASN A 98 -14.74 10.61 9.88
C ASN A 98 -15.56 9.37 9.50
N PHE A 99 -14.92 8.22 9.32
CA PHE A 99 -15.55 7.09 8.62
C PHE A 99 -15.53 5.77 9.38
N ALA A 100 -15.10 5.77 10.63
CA ALA A 100 -14.91 4.56 11.42
C ALA A 100 -16.22 3.86 11.87
N TRP A 101 -17.35 4.14 11.28
CA TRP A 101 -18.62 3.62 11.78
C TRP A 101 -19.32 2.61 10.85
N TRP A 102 -18.97 2.53 9.57
CA TRP A 102 -19.65 1.64 8.63
C TRP A 102 -18.71 0.57 8.07
N GLY A 103 -19.15 -0.68 8.10
CA GLY A 103 -18.33 -1.83 7.67
C GLY A 103 -17.04 -2.00 8.49
N SER A 104 -17.01 -1.46 9.71
CA SER A 104 -15.80 -1.43 10.53
C SER A 104 -15.38 -2.82 11.00
N VAL A 105 -14.08 -3.03 10.96
CA VAL A 105 -13.39 -4.15 11.58
C VAL A 105 -12.66 -3.65 12.80
N ASN A 106 -12.81 -4.31 13.92
CA ASN A 106 -12.10 -3.95 15.16
C ASN A 106 -10.78 -4.73 15.32
N LEU A 107 -9.96 -4.30 16.28
CA LEU A 107 -8.65 -4.91 16.52
C LEU A 107 -8.76 -6.39 16.91
N ALA A 108 -9.78 -6.79 17.67
CA ALA A 108 -9.98 -8.19 18.03
C ALA A 108 -10.25 -9.09 16.83
N GLN A 109 -10.97 -8.57 15.82
CA GLN A 109 -11.20 -9.27 14.55
C GLN A 109 -9.93 -9.32 13.69
N ALA A 110 -9.22 -8.21 13.59
CA ALA A 110 -7.99 -8.09 12.81
C ALA A 110 -6.82 -8.86 13.46
N GLY A 111 -6.72 -8.83 14.79
CA GLY A 111 -5.65 -9.50 15.53
C GLY A 111 -4.26 -8.97 15.22
N ASP A 112 -3.26 -9.80 15.44
CA ASP A 112 -1.84 -9.45 15.31
C ASP A 112 -1.29 -9.57 13.89
N GLN A 113 -2.15 -9.45 12.89
CA GLN A 113 -1.71 -9.40 11.49
C GLN A 113 -0.79 -8.21 11.27
N LYS A 114 0.20 -8.39 10.41
CA LYS A 114 1.15 -7.32 10.09
C LYS A 114 1.59 -7.34 8.64
N ILE A 115 1.99 -6.17 8.18
CA ILE A 115 2.70 -5.97 6.92
C ILE A 115 4.13 -5.53 7.24
N VAL A 116 5.10 -6.05 6.51
CA VAL A 116 6.51 -5.73 6.68
C VAL A 116 7.06 -5.23 5.37
N PHE A 117 7.69 -4.06 5.41
CA PHE A 117 8.42 -3.51 4.28
C PHE A 117 9.92 -3.63 4.51
N GLU A 118 10.64 -4.12 3.50
CA GLU A 118 12.09 -4.28 3.50
C GLU A 118 12.69 -3.42 2.40
N ILE A 119 13.76 -2.70 2.72
CA ILE A 119 14.42 -1.84 1.73
C ILE A 119 15.11 -2.68 0.65
N GLN A 120 15.74 -3.80 1.04
CA GLN A 120 16.43 -4.67 0.11
C GLN A 120 15.45 -5.32 -0.89
N GLY A 121 15.58 -4.95 -2.16
CA GLY A 121 14.70 -5.42 -3.21
C GLY A 121 13.28 -4.83 -3.15
N THR A 122 13.06 -3.78 -2.35
CA THR A 122 11.74 -3.16 -2.15
C THR A 122 10.64 -4.19 -1.87
N LYS A 123 10.91 -5.08 -0.92
CA LYS A 123 10.01 -6.19 -0.61
C LYS A 123 8.91 -5.79 0.35
N VAL A 124 7.77 -6.42 0.17
CA VAL A 124 6.64 -6.35 1.08
C VAL A 124 6.17 -7.76 1.44
N LYS A 125 5.91 -7.99 2.72
CA LYS A 125 5.44 -9.27 3.26
C LYS A 125 4.22 -9.07 4.12
N THR A 126 3.27 -9.99 4.05
CA THR A 126 2.10 -10.00 4.93
C THR A 126 2.08 -11.26 5.78
N TYR A 127 1.66 -11.10 7.03
CA TYR A 127 1.63 -12.18 8.01
C TYR A 127 0.24 -12.30 8.63
N ASP A 128 -0.20 -13.53 8.89
CA ASP A 128 -1.45 -13.82 9.57
C ASP A 128 -1.37 -13.55 11.09
N LYS A 129 -2.48 -13.78 11.79
CA LYS A 129 -2.60 -13.61 13.26
C LYS A 129 -1.64 -14.52 14.05
N SER A 130 -1.18 -15.60 13.45
CA SER A 130 -0.26 -16.57 14.08
C SER A 130 1.20 -16.30 13.73
N GLY A 131 1.46 -15.25 12.94
CA GLY A 131 2.80 -14.89 12.48
C GLY A 131 3.30 -15.69 11.28
N ASN A 132 2.43 -16.45 10.61
CA ASN A 132 2.81 -17.17 9.40
C ASN A 132 2.84 -16.22 8.21
N LEU A 133 3.85 -16.36 7.34
CA LEU A 133 3.94 -15.61 6.09
C LEU A 133 2.77 -16.00 5.18
N MET A 134 1.99 -15.01 4.76
CA MET A 134 0.86 -15.18 3.83
C MET A 134 1.28 -14.89 2.39
N ASN A 135 1.90 -13.73 2.18
CA ASN A 135 2.33 -13.28 0.87
C ASN A 135 3.70 -12.61 0.95
N GLU A 136 4.46 -12.71 -0.13
CA GLU A 136 5.70 -11.97 -0.34
C GLU A 136 5.70 -11.40 -1.75
N GLY A 137 6.08 -10.13 -1.88
CA GLY A 137 6.17 -9.45 -3.16
C GLY A 137 7.00 -8.18 -3.06
N THR A 138 6.71 -7.25 -3.93
CA THR A 138 7.40 -5.96 -4.01
C THR A 138 6.42 -4.80 -3.88
N PHE A 139 6.92 -3.66 -3.46
CA PHE A 139 6.19 -2.41 -3.41
C PHE A 139 6.91 -1.30 -4.16
N GLY A 140 6.16 -0.30 -4.52
CA GLY A 140 6.64 0.96 -5.05
C GLY A 140 5.70 2.07 -4.62
N PHE A 141 6.12 3.30 -4.79
CA PHE A 141 5.28 4.45 -4.51
C PHE A 141 5.54 5.56 -5.52
N ASP A 142 4.56 6.41 -5.72
CA ASP A 142 4.71 7.68 -6.41
C ASP A 142 4.15 8.82 -5.56
N ARG A 143 4.66 10.02 -5.75
CA ARG A 143 4.26 11.24 -5.03
C ARG A 143 3.29 12.10 -5.82
N ASP A 144 2.86 11.63 -6.96
CA ASP A 144 1.81 12.31 -7.72
C ASP A 144 0.52 12.22 -6.93
N GLN A 145 0.03 13.35 -6.52
CA GLN A 145 -1.21 13.45 -5.75
C GLN A 145 -2.39 13.17 -6.67
N PRO A 146 -3.11 12.04 -6.48
CA PRO A 146 -4.28 11.74 -7.30
C PRO A 146 -5.41 12.70 -7.03
N GLU A 147 -5.48 13.24 -5.82
CA GLU A 147 -6.47 14.22 -5.36
C GLU A 147 -5.93 15.08 -4.22
N ASP A 148 -6.65 16.16 -3.89
CA ASP A 148 -6.33 17.04 -2.78
C ASP A 148 -6.21 16.26 -1.46
N LEU A 149 -5.20 16.61 -0.66
CA LEU A 149 -4.88 16.01 0.64
C LEU A 149 -4.46 14.53 0.59
N VAL A 150 -4.28 13.96 -0.59
CA VAL A 150 -3.63 12.65 -0.76
C VAL A 150 -2.16 12.89 -0.96
N GLN A 151 -1.30 12.20 -0.20
CA GLN A 151 0.15 12.41 -0.28
C GLN A 151 0.76 11.78 -1.53
N GLY A 152 0.17 10.70 -2.03
CA GLY A 152 0.63 9.93 -3.19
C GLY A 152 0.01 8.54 -3.21
N ARG A 153 0.67 7.60 -3.89
CA ARG A 153 0.20 6.23 -4.05
C ARG A 153 1.24 5.22 -3.60
N LEU A 154 0.78 4.16 -2.96
CA LEU A 154 1.52 2.92 -2.73
C LEU A 154 1.00 1.87 -3.72
N THR A 155 1.90 1.19 -4.41
CA THR A 155 1.57 0.07 -5.29
C THR A 155 2.27 -1.18 -4.80
N THR A 156 1.56 -2.30 -4.75
CA THR A 156 2.12 -3.60 -4.40
C THR A 156 1.74 -4.64 -5.44
N ASN A 157 2.53 -5.69 -5.59
CA ASN A 157 2.18 -6.82 -6.47
C ASN A 157 1.55 -7.99 -5.70
N ILE A 158 1.27 -7.78 -4.41
CA ILE A 158 0.56 -8.71 -3.53
C ILE A 158 -0.59 -7.98 -2.84
N PRO A 159 -1.63 -8.70 -2.37
CA PRO A 159 -2.65 -8.12 -1.50
C PRO A 159 -2.03 -7.58 -0.22
N VAL A 160 -2.40 -6.36 0.14
CA VAL A 160 -2.08 -5.78 1.44
C VAL A 160 -3.18 -6.12 2.42
N ILE A 161 -2.82 -6.42 3.66
CA ILE A 161 -3.78 -6.74 4.71
C ILE A 161 -4.78 -5.60 4.85
N GLY A 162 -6.05 -5.96 4.98
CA GLY A 162 -7.14 -5.01 5.06
C GLY A 162 -7.73 -4.62 3.70
N SER A 163 -7.13 -4.97 2.57
CA SER A 163 -7.65 -4.64 1.25
C SER A 163 -8.35 -5.78 0.51
N ASN A 164 -8.23 -7.01 0.99
CA ASN A 164 -8.75 -8.23 0.35
C ASN A 164 -9.36 -9.22 1.35
N TYR A 165 -10.12 -8.74 2.27
CA TYR A 165 -10.61 -9.56 3.35
C TYR A 165 -12.01 -10.09 3.05
N ASP A 166 -12.10 -11.25 2.45
CA ASP A 166 -13.40 -11.93 2.22
C ASP A 166 -14.19 -12.10 3.52
N ASP A 167 -13.53 -12.45 4.61
CA ASP A 167 -14.13 -12.61 5.94
C ASP A 167 -14.59 -11.28 6.57
N LEU A 168 -14.14 -10.16 6.04
CA LEU A 168 -14.45 -8.85 6.54
C LEU A 168 -15.25 -8.00 5.55
N GLY A 169 -15.81 -8.65 4.53
CA GLY A 169 -16.66 -8.01 3.53
C GLY A 169 -15.92 -7.17 2.52
N GLN A 170 -14.68 -7.53 2.20
CA GLN A 170 -13.82 -6.70 1.39
C GLN A 170 -13.76 -7.03 -0.07
N SER A 171 -13.34 -6.01 -0.77
CA SER A 171 -13.25 -6.05 -2.20
C SER A 171 -12.26 -7.11 -2.67
N LYS A 172 -12.71 -7.88 -3.63
CA LYS A 172 -11.86 -8.65 -4.53
C LYS A 172 -11.19 -7.75 -5.56
N GLY A 173 -10.85 -6.51 -5.20
CA GLY A 173 -10.17 -5.56 -6.04
C GLY A 173 -8.85 -6.15 -6.52
N LYS A 174 -8.66 -6.13 -7.84
CA LYS A 174 -7.45 -6.67 -8.47
C LYS A 174 -6.29 -5.68 -8.45
N ASP A 175 -6.57 -4.46 -8.07
CA ASP A 175 -5.63 -3.37 -8.15
C ASP A 175 -5.02 -3.13 -6.77
N ASN A 176 -3.77 -3.51 -6.63
CA ASN A 176 -3.00 -3.30 -5.40
C ASN A 176 -2.42 -1.88 -5.38
N VAL A 177 -3.26 -0.88 -5.66
CA VAL A 177 -2.94 0.54 -5.61
C VAL A 177 -3.71 1.19 -4.48
N PHE A 178 -2.98 1.84 -3.58
CA PHE A 178 -3.53 2.48 -2.40
C PHE A 178 -3.16 3.95 -2.41
N TRP A 179 -4.09 4.80 -2.06
CA TRP A 179 -3.82 6.21 -1.84
C TRP A 179 -3.30 6.41 -0.42
N ILE A 180 -2.20 7.11 -0.29
CA ILE A 180 -1.57 7.39 1.00
C ILE A 180 -2.18 8.67 1.55
N LEU A 181 -2.99 8.54 2.60
CA LEU A 181 -3.59 9.67 3.30
C LEU A 181 -2.68 10.19 4.42
N THR A 182 -1.98 9.28 5.08
CA THR A 182 -0.99 9.57 6.12
C THR A 182 0.20 8.65 5.95
N LEU A 183 1.40 9.20 6.01
CA LEU A 183 2.64 8.46 6.07
C LEU A 183 3.60 9.22 6.98
N THR A 184 3.88 8.64 8.14
CA THR A 184 4.82 9.14 9.15
C THR A 184 5.67 7.99 9.69
N ASP A 185 6.60 8.27 10.58
CA ASP A 185 7.36 7.22 11.27
C ASP A 185 6.47 6.30 12.12
N GLU A 186 5.33 6.79 12.58
CA GLU A 186 4.46 6.08 13.51
C GLU A 186 3.22 5.50 12.84
N TYR A 187 2.69 6.17 11.81
CA TYR A 187 1.37 5.85 11.27
C TYR A 187 1.35 5.80 9.75
N ILE A 188 0.59 4.82 9.22
CA ILE A 188 0.16 4.78 7.83
C ILE A 188 -1.37 4.72 7.81
N THR A 189 -1.99 5.59 7.01
CA THR A 189 -3.41 5.51 6.65
C THR A 189 -3.51 5.37 5.15
N LEU A 190 -4.08 4.26 4.70
CA LEU A 190 -4.28 3.96 3.29
C LEU A 190 -5.76 4.02 2.94
N TYR A 191 -6.05 4.48 1.73
CA TYR A 191 -7.36 4.38 1.11
C TYR A 191 -7.25 3.53 -0.16
N HIS A 192 -8.08 2.50 -0.25
CA HIS A 192 -8.20 1.67 -1.45
C HIS A 192 -9.51 2.00 -2.15
N PRO A 193 -9.47 2.75 -3.28
CA PRO A 193 -10.67 3.09 -4.03
C PRO A 193 -11.34 1.80 -4.56
N GLN A 194 -12.64 1.73 -4.42
CA GLN A 194 -13.42 0.62 -4.90
C GLN A 194 -14.65 1.11 -5.66
N LYS A 195 -14.93 0.49 -6.78
CA LYS A 195 -16.17 0.74 -7.51
C LYS A 195 -17.26 -0.19 -7.01
N TYR A 196 -18.36 0.37 -6.52
CA TYR A 196 -19.54 -0.40 -6.15
C TYR A 196 -20.27 -0.90 -7.39
N THR A 197 -20.60 -2.20 -7.40
CA THR A 197 -21.29 -2.83 -8.53
C THR A 197 -22.75 -3.14 -8.25
N GLY A 198 -23.29 -2.71 -7.10
CA GLY A 198 -24.61 -3.09 -6.61
C GLY A 198 -25.76 -2.14 -6.91
N GLY A 199 -25.52 -1.06 -7.64
CA GLY A 199 -26.54 -0.05 -8.00
C GLY A 199 -27.00 0.80 -6.81
N GLY A 200 -26.90 2.13 -6.96
CA GLY A 200 -27.25 3.15 -5.98
C GLY A 200 -26.25 4.28 -6.01
N ASP A 201 -26.51 5.36 -5.29
CA ASP A 201 -25.66 6.58 -5.24
C ASP A 201 -24.31 6.37 -4.50
N TRP A 202 -23.83 5.14 -4.37
CA TRP A 202 -22.63 4.75 -3.66
C TRP A 202 -21.50 4.38 -4.63
N ASP A 203 -21.48 4.97 -5.81
CA ASP A 203 -20.49 4.68 -6.84
C ASP A 203 -19.06 5.06 -6.45
N ASP A 204 -18.91 5.89 -5.40
CA ASP A 204 -17.66 6.42 -4.92
C ASP A 204 -17.42 6.08 -3.44
N TYR A 205 -16.94 4.90 -3.17
CA TYR A 205 -16.46 4.53 -1.84
C TYR A 205 -15.16 3.72 -1.91
N GLY A 206 -14.59 3.44 -0.77
CA GLY A 206 -13.41 2.60 -0.67
C GLY A 206 -13.12 2.17 0.76
N TRP A 207 -12.03 1.51 0.91
CA TRP A 207 -11.58 0.99 2.18
C TRP A 207 -10.49 1.87 2.76
N TYR A 208 -10.69 2.30 4.00
CA TYR A 208 -9.69 2.95 4.84
C TYR A 208 -9.04 1.90 5.71
N VAL A 209 -7.72 1.87 5.75
CA VAL A 209 -6.94 0.95 6.56
C VAL A 209 -5.93 1.72 7.37
N TYR A 210 -5.84 1.41 8.64
CA TYR A 210 -5.03 2.16 9.60
C TYR A 210 -3.97 1.26 10.20
N TYR A 211 -2.72 1.70 10.08
CA TYR A 211 -1.56 1.00 10.61
C TYR A 211 -0.77 1.87 11.55
N GLU A 212 -0.10 1.21 12.49
CA GLU A 212 0.94 1.80 13.33
C GLU A 212 2.21 0.97 13.25
N SER A 213 3.35 1.63 13.46
CA SER A 213 4.64 0.96 13.56
C SER A 213 4.63 -0.03 14.72
N LYS A 214 5.13 -1.23 14.48
CA LYS A 214 5.41 -2.23 15.51
C LYS A 214 6.92 -2.32 15.67
N GLU A 215 7.37 -2.12 16.89
CA GLU A 215 8.77 -2.35 17.27
C GLU A 215 9.15 -3.83 17.18
#